data_ddbe1a100b78178ad3c4a1c756a39b10
#
_entry.id   ddbe1a100b78178ad3c4a1c756a39b10
#
_cell.length_a   1.000
_cell.length_b   1.000
_cell.length_c   1.000
_cell.angle_alpha   90.00
_cell.angle_beta   90.00
_cell.angle_gamma   90.00
#
_symmetry.space_group_name_H-M   'P 1'
#
loop_
_entity.id
_entity.type
_entity.pdbx_description
1 polymer ?
#
loop_
_entity_poly.entity_id
_entity_poly.type
_entity_poly.pdbx_seq_one_letter_code
_entity_poly.pdbx_strand_id
1 'polypeptide(L)'
;MVKGFSFGIRFDMVYTDSSDDAARFIFEEIFSVLTTSDLRGIEIYGGMANGSDPAENGIYTVFMSGGSLKEMRRIFKKLKSDEGIKMYLASSSPFIEKNNMNNLSELDFFGEVKWDGTLKGGNKEIFGLMVPKKHGKRRPVGKNIKMVLAPDSFKGSIGSSEAIKRLTLAARRHFPGVRIVPIPIADGGEGTVEALVTAANGSYRFCDATSPMGRRIKARYGVLYGKTAIIEMAAASGMNIDPTDGFDLTRASSFGTGELIRRALDEGIRDIIIGIGGSATNDCGIGCARALGFKLYDKDDNELTGTGSDMINVRRIDSEFMHPRIKDTRFTVMCDVTNPLLGESGATMTYGPQKGGTPEQLNELELGMQNMCNILSDYASADVNGQRGAGAAGGMGAMLFSLLGAELKPGIDALLQAVDFHKLLKGAALVVTGEGRLDSQTTRNGKAVAGILKACCGKGIPVAIITGSLGENAEEIYDIGNAGIMTLINAPMTGDEAIQDAVRLFDDAADRMFRLIRMGRDVEKIGAPKLPGQRRR
;
A
#
# COMPACT_ATOMS: atom_id res chain seq x y z
N MET A 1 6.48 -35.20 34.20
CA MET A 1 6.89 -33.97 34.93
C MET A 1 7.72 -33.14 34.00
N VAL A 2 7.14 -32.07 33.42
CA VAL A 2 7.89 -31.09 32.63
C VAL A 2 8.69 -30.27 33.62
N LYS A 3 9.98 -30.52 33.71
CA LYS A 3 10.88 -29.78 34.59
C LYS A 3 11.13 -28.41 33.94
N GLY A 4 10.72 -27.34 34.61
CA GLY A 4 11.39 -26.06 34.42
C GLY A 4 10.59 -24.88 33.90
N PHE A 5 9.29 -24.77 34.12
CA PHE A 5 8.58 -23.52 33.91
C PHE A 5 8.72 -22.62 35.13
N SER A 6 9.73 -21.78 35.13
CA SER A 6 9.90 -20.81 36.19
C SER A 6 9.32 -19.43 35.85
N PHE A 7 9.22 -19.09 34.55
CA PHE A 7 8.83 -17.75 34.09
C PHE A 7 8.17 -17.80 32.72
N GLY A 8 7.20 -16.94 32.48
CA GLY A 8 6.48 -16.83 31.21
C GLY A 8 6.00 -15.42 30.89
N ILE A 9 5.60 -15.23 29.65
CA ILE A 9 4.94 -14.01 29.16
C ILE A 9 3.56 -14.43 28.69
N ARG A 10 2.53 -13.76 29.19
CA ARG A 10 1.15 -13.93 28.79
C ARG A 10 0.75 -12.76 27.90
N PHE A 11 0.08 -13.05 26.82
CA PHE A 11 -0.52 -12.08 25.92
C PHE A 11 -2.03 -12.28 25.94
N ASP A 12 -2.78 -11.22 26.22
CA ASP A 12 -4.23 -11.22 26.11
C ASP A 12 -4.65 -10.26 25.01
N MET A 13 -5.38 -10.75 24.02
CA MET A 13 -5.93 -9.93 22.92
C MET A 13 -7.43 -10.10 22.84
N VAL A 14 -8.14 -8.99 22.60
CA VAL A 14 -9.57 -9.01 22.29
C VAL A 14 -9.69 -9.21 20.79
N TYR A 15 -10.41 -10.22 20.37
CA TYR A 15 -10.56 -10.60 18.98
C TYR A 15 -12.03 -10.60 18.56
N THR A 16 -12.30 -10.15 17.32
CA THR A 16 -13.66 -10.01 16.78
C THR A 16 -14.02 -11.04 15.71
N ASP A 17 -13.06 -11.89 15.29
CA ASP A 17 -13.22 -12.87 14.22
C ASP A 17 -12.93 -14.32 14.69
N SER A 18 -13.02 -15.29 13.79
CA SER A 18 -12.92 -16.71 14.10
C SER A 18 -11.62 -17.10 14.85
N SER A 19 -11.70 -18.10 15.72
CA SER A 19 -10.61 -18.52 16.61
C SER A 19 -9.29 -18.89 15.91
N ASP A 20 -9.39 -19.45 14.69
CA ASP A 20 -8.20 -19.88 13.92
C ASP A 20 -7.42 -18.68 13.35
N ASP A 21 -8.10 -17.65 12.93
CA ASP A 21 -7.46 -16.43 12.41
C ASP A 21 -6.80 -15.63 13.54
N ALA A 22 -7.39 -15.62 14.73
CA ALA A 22 -6.81 -14.97 15.90
C ALA A 22 -5.49 -15.62 16.33
N ALA A 23 -5.47 -16.96 16.41
CA ALA A 23 -4.25 -17.69 16.73
C ALA A 23 -3.14 -17.43 15.72
N ARG A 24 -3.49 -17.48 14.44
CA ARG A 24 -2.57 -17.23 13.33
C ARG A 24 -2.00 -15.83 13.39
N PHE A 25 -2.82 -14.82 13.59
CA PHE A 25 -2.41 -13.41 13.70
C PHE A 25 -1.46 -13.18 14.89
N ILE A 26 -1.78 -13.71 16.07
CA ILE A 26 -0.94 -13.57 17.27
C ILE A 26 0.43 -14.23 17.07
N PHE A 27 0.47 -15.43 16.47
CA PHE A 27 1.73 -16.08 16.15
C PHE A 27 2.53 -15.29 15.13
N GLU A 28 1.90 -14.73 14.10
CA GLU A 28 2.53 -13.90 13.09
C GLU A 28 3.15 -12.64 13.70
N GLU A 29 2.46 -11.94 14.59
CA GLU A 29 2.98 -10.78 15.30
C GLU A 29 4.17 -11.13 16.21
N ILE A 30 4.06 -12.20 17.02
CA ILE A 30 5.15 -12.65 17.86
C ILE A 30 6.39 -13.00 17.02
N PHE A 31 6.23 -13.75 15.92
CA PHE A 31 7.32 -14.15 15.04
C PHE A 31 7.84 -13.00 14.19
N SER A 32 7.07 -11.93 13.98
CA SER A 32 7.54 -10.73 13.29
C SER A 32 8.66 -10.01 14.04
N VAL A 33 8.62 -10.07 15.36
CA VAL A 33 9.55 -9.34 16.24
C VAL A 33 10.67 -10.24 16.79
N LEU A 34 10.41 -11.54 16.94
CA LEU A 34 11.36 -12.49 17.55
C LEU A 34 12.09 -13.32 16.50
N THR A 35 13.38 -13.52 16.71
CA THR A 35 14.21 -14.39 15.89
C THR A 35 14.19 -15.82 16.44
N THR A 36 14.52 -16.82 15.62
CA THR A 36 14.68 -18.22 16.06
C THR A 36 15.68 -18.38 17.20
N SER A 37 16.66 -17.48 17.34
CA SER A 37 17.58 -17.48 18.48
C SER A 37 16.94 -16.97 19.77
N ASP A 38 15.95 -16.09 19.68
CA ASP A 38 15.17 -15.60 20.83
C ASP A 38 14.22 -16.66 21.35
N LEU A 39 13.70 -17.52 20.47
CA LEU A 39 12.75 -18.58 20.76
C LEU A 39 13.41 -19.91 21.16
N ARG A 40 14.74 -19.97 21.17
CA ARG A 40 15.46 -21.21 21.47
C ARG A 40 15.22 -21.65 22.91
N GLY A 41 14.57 -22.81 23.09
CA GLY A 41 14.23 -23.36 24.40
C GLY A 41 13.00 -22.72 25.04
N ILE A 42 12.20 -22.00 24.25
CA ILE A 42 10.94 -21.39 24.67
C ILE A 42 9.80 -22.24 24.13
N GLU A 43 8.82 -22.47 24.96
CA GLU A 43 7.58 -23.15 24.63
C GLU A 43 6.45 -22.12 24.60
N ILE A 44 5.56 -22.23 23.60
CA ILE A 44 4.47 -21.28 23.36
C ILE A 44 3.16 -22.05 23.40
N TYR A 45 2.20 -21.54 24.15
CA TYR A 45 0.87 -22.11 24.32
C TYR A 45 -0.17 -21.03 24.06
N GLY A 46 -1.28 -21.37 23.43
CA GLY A 46 -2.36 -20.41 23.21
C GLY A 46 -3.74 -21.05 23.34
N GLY A 47 -4.73 -20.26 23.70
CA GLY A 47 -6.11 -20.71 23.81
C GLY A 47 -7.08 -19.60 24.16
N MET A 48 -8.37 -19.77 23.84
CA MET A 48 -9.41 -18.84 24.23
C MET A 48 -9.66 -18.91 25.75
N ALA A 49 -9.58 -17.76 26.41
CA ALA A 49 -9.97 -17.65 27.82
C ALA A 49 -11.50 -17.44 27.89
N ASN A 50 -12.17 -18.30 28.68
CA ASN A 50 -13.57 -18.15 29.04
C ASN A 50 -14.66 -18.55 28.05
N GLY A 51 -14.62 -19.73 27.43
CA GLY A 51 -15.85 -20.39 26.93
C GLY A 51 -16.92 -19.58 26.17
N SER A 52 -16.58 -18.43 25.65
CA SER A 52 -17.41 -17.61 24.79
C SER A 52 -17.43 -18.17 23.38
N ASP A 53 -18.59 -18.16 22.75
CA ASP A 53 -18.81 -18.50 21.35
C ASP A 53 -17.80 -17.69 20.48
N PRO A 54 -17.16 -18.30 19.47
CA PRO A 54 -16.28 -17.59 18.53
C PRO A 54 -16.93 -16.38 17.83
N ALA A 55 -18.27 -16.30 17.84
CA ALA A 55 -19.03 -15.16 17.33
C ALA A 55 -19.14 -13.99 18.30
N GLU A 56 -18.75 -14.15 19.58
CA GLU A 56 -18.71 -13.06 20.56
C GLU A 56 -17.26 -12.68 20.86
N ASN A 57 -16.96 -11.38 20.97
CA ASN A 57 -15.66 -10.82 21.28
C ASN A 57 -14.93 -11.60 22.38
N GLY A 58 -14.00 -12.47 22.02
CA GLY A 58 -13.26 -13.34 22.94
C GLY A 58 -11.88 -12.77 23.28
N ILE A 59 -11.36 -13.16 24.45
CA ILE A 59 -9.98 -12.90 24.81
C ILE A 59 -9.15 -14.11 24.43
N TYR A 60 -8.25 -13.96 23.47
CA TYR A 60 -7.27 -14.99 23.12
C TYR A 60 -6.01 -14.83 23.96
N THR A 61 -5.59 -15.87 24.64
CA THR A 61 -4.41 -15.86 25.50
C THR A 61 -3.31 -16.71 24.90
N VAL A 62 -2.15 -16.12 24.68
CA VAL A 62 -0.92 -16.82 24.32
C VAL A 62 0.06 -16.77 25.50
N PHE A 63 0.63 -17.90 25.84
CA PHE A 63 1.62 -18.01 26.89
C PHE A 63 2.94 -18.52 26.33
N MET A 64 4.02 -17.75 26.57
CA MET A 64 5.39 -18.14 26.23
C MET A 64 6.16 -18.43 27.51
N SER A 65 6.84 -19.56 27.58
CA SER A 65 7.67 -19.91 28.73
C SER A 65 9.07 -20.37 28.33
N GLY A 66 10.06 -20.10 29.17
CA GLY A 66 11.45 -20.49 28.93
C GLY A 66 12.28 -20.58 30.20
N GLY A 67 13.52 -21.07 30.06
CA GLY A 67 14.37 -21.51 31.16
C GLY A 67 14.85 -20.45 32.15
N SER A 68 14.81 -19.15 31.83
CA SER A 68 15.31 -18.11 32.75
C SER A 68 14.53 -16.81 32.68
N LEU A 69 14.41 -16.14 33.85
CA LEU A 69 13.81 -14.81 33.96
C LEU A 69 14.51 -13.76 33.07
N LYS A 70 15.81 -13.90 32.85
CA LYS A 70 16.60 -13.00 32.01
C LYS A 70 16.20 -13.07 30.55
N GLU A 71 15.96 -14.29 30.02
CA GLU A 71 15.50 -14.52 28.67
C GLU A 71 14.09 -14.01 28.45
N MET A 72 13.17 -14.31 29.38
CA MET A 72 11.80 -13.81 29.32
C MET A 72 11.74 -12.28 29.39
N ARG A 73 12.53 -11.62 30.23
CA ARG A 73 12.60 -10.16 30.27
C ARG A 73 13.17 -9.55 28.98
N ARG A 74 14.11 -10.22 28.32
CA ARG A 74 14.65 -9.81 27.03
C ARG A 74 13.58 -9.84 25.95
N ILE A 75 12.82 -10.94 25.87
CA ILE A 75 11.71 -11.10 24.93
C ILE A 75 10.62 -10.08 25.20
N PHE A 76 10.22 -9.92 26.46
CA PHE A 76 9.24 -8.93 26.88
C PHE A 76 9.60 -7.51 26.44
N LYS A 77 10.87 -7.12 26.55
CA LYS A 77 11.36 -5.81 26.09
C LYS A 77 11.26 -5.65 24.57
N LYS A 78 11.48 -6.71 23.80
CA LYS A 78 11.37 -6.66 22.35
C LYS A 78 9.92 -6.53 21.87
N LEU A 79 8.98 -7.17 22.56
CA LEU A 79 7.57 -7.22 22.21
C LEU A 79 6.76 -6.02 22.72
N LYS A 80 7.31 -5.22 23.65
CA LYS A 80 6.60 -4.12 24.33
C LYS A 80 6.25 -2.92 23.44
N SER A 81 6.61 -2.89 22.17
CA SER A 81 6.43 -1.73 21.30
C SER A 81 5.04 -1.64 20.64
N ASP A 82 4.13 -2.58 20.90
CA ASP A 82 2.83 -2.62 20.28
C ASP A 82 1.71 -2.29 21.29
N GLU A 83 0.94 -1.22 21.02
CA GLU A 83 -0.08 -0.70 21.94
C GLU A 83 -1.35 -1.56 22.01
N GLY A 84 -1.53 -2.51 21.07
CA GLY A 84 -2.70 -3.39 20.99
C GLY A 84 -2.62 -4.64 21.87
N ILE A 85 -1.44 -5.01 22.37
CA ILE A 85 -1.20 -6.28 23.08
C ILE A 85 -0.99 -6.03 24.56
N LYS A 86 -1.86 -6.60 25.41
CA LYS A 86 -1.61 -6.62 26.86
C LYS A 86 -0.67 -7.75 27.21
N MET A 87 0.51 -7.43 27.71
CA MET A 87 1.54 -8.40 28.09
C MET A 87 1.70 -8.46 29.61
N TYR A 88 1.84 -9.66 30.14
CA TYR A 88 2.06 -9.92 31.55
C TYR A 88 3.28 -10.81 31.74
N LEU A 89 4.16 -10.44 32.67
CA LEU A 89 5.26 -11.29 33.10
C LEU A 89 4.79 -12.16 34.28
N ALA A 90 4.80 -13.49 34.12
CA ALA A 90 4.39 -14.43 35.15
C ALA A 90 5.60 -15.17 35.74
N SER A 91 5.61 -15.38 37.05
CA SER A 91 6.68 -16.09 37.78
C SER A 91 6.38 -17.57 38.06
N SER A 92 5.16 -18.03 37.82
CA SER A 92 4.76 -19.43 37.85
C SER A 92 3.51 -19.56 36.97
N SER A 93 3.24 -20.74 36.48
CA SER A 93 2.12 -20.95 35.58
C SER A 93 0.97 -21.71 36.25
N PRO A 94 0.11 -21.04 37.02
CA PRO A 94 -1.14 -21.64 37.51
C PRO A 94 -2.04 -22.11 36.36
N PHE A 95 -1.88 -21.51 35.17
CA PHE A 95 -2.64 -21.85 33.97
C PHE A 95 -2.24 -23.23 33.43
N ILE A 96 -0.94 -23.54 33.36
CA ILE A 96 -0.45 -24.82 32.88
C ILE A 96 -0.76 -25.95 33.88
N GLU A 97 -0.54 -25.69 35.17
CA GLU A 97 -0.85 -26.64 36.25
C GLU A 97 -2.35 -26.94 36.32
N LYS A 98 -3.20 -25.92 36.19
CA LYS A 98 -4.66 -26.04 36.31
C LYS A 98 -5.32 -26.75 35.12
N ASN A 99 -4.69 -26.73 33.94
CA ASN A 99 -5.26 -27.26 32.71
C ASN A 99 -4.59 -28.55 32.21
N ASN A 100 -3.66 -29.14 32.99
CA ASN A 100 -3.08 -30.46 32.75
C ASN A 100 -2.52 -30.69 31.34
N MET A 101 -1.75 -29.72 30.80
CA MET A 101 -1.23 -29.69 29.44
C MET A 101 -0.05 -30.66 29.21
N ASN A 102 -0.21 -31.92 29.56
CA ASN A 102 0.91 -32.86 29.54
C ASN A 102 1.21 -33.50 28.18
N ASN A 103 0.38 -33.28 27.16
CA ASN A 103 0.51 -33.93 25.86
C ASN A 103 0.41 -32.92 24.72
N LEU A 104 1.48 -32.11 24.54
CA LEU A 104 1.66 -31.31 23.34
C LEU A 104 2.34 -32.16 22.26
N SER A 105 1.68 -32.40 21.14
CA SER A 105 2.31 -33.02 19.98
C SER A 105 3.34 -32.08 19.35
N GLU A 106 4.36 -32.59 18.68
CA GLU A 106 5.36 -31.81 17.98
C GLU A 106 4.67 -30.95 16.92
N LEU A 107 4.93 -29.64 16.97
CA LEU A 107 4.46 -28.69 15.99
C LEU A 107 5.51 -28.47 14.91
N ASP A 108 5.08 -28.53 13.68
CA ASP A 108 5.92 -28.16 12.58
C ASP A 108 6.06 -26.62 12.55
N PHE A 109 7.26 -26.12 12.50
CA PHE A 109 7.60 -24.69 12.56
C PHE A 109 7.00 -23.86 11.40
N PHE A 110 6.29 -24.49 10.48
CA PHE A 110 5.81 -23.94 9.23
C PHE A 110 4.28 -23.90 9.08
N GLY A 111 3.55 -23.83 10.16
CA GLY A 111 2.17 -23.37 10.07
C GLY A 111 1.06 -24.42 10.16
N GLU A 112 1.35 -25.69 10.43
CA GLU A 112 0.34 -26.62 10.89
C GLU A 112 0.47 -26.85 12.39
N VAL A 113 -0.50 -26.37 13.13
CA VAL A 113 -0.69 -26.72 14.54
C VAL A 113 -1.47 -28.01 14.59
N LYS A 114 -0.83 -29.14 14.90
CA LYS A 114 -1.53 -30.41 15.19
C LYS A 114 -1.66 -30.55 16.69
N TRP A 115 -2.90 -30.61 17.12
CA TRP A 115 -3.28 -30.85 18.50
C TRP A 115 -4.09 -32.14 18.55
N ASP A 116 -3.77 -33.05 19.49
CA ASP A 116 -4.51 -34.27 19.72
C ASP A 116 -5.04 -34.44 21.16
N GLY A 117 -5.16 -33.33 21.91
CA GLY A 117 -5.62 -33.35 23.29
C GLY A 117 -6.75 -32.39 23.61
N THR A 118 -7.84 -32.90 24.16
CA THR A 118 -8.91 -32.10 24.75
C THR A 118 -8.61 -31.75 26.20
N LEU A 119 -8.84 -30.50 26.60
CA LEU A 119 -8.81 -30.12 28.02
C LEU A 119 -9.92 -30.83 28.79
N LYS A 120 -9.56 -31.49 29.88
CA LYS A 120 -10.55 -31.97 30.83
C LYS A 120 -11.26 -30.78 31.48
N GLY A 121 -12.53 -30.55 31.09
CA GLY A 121 -13.36 -29.55 31.75
C GLY A 121 -14.03 -28.53 30.87
N GLY A 122 -14.29 -28.80 29.59
CA GLY A 122 -15.10 -27.93 28.69
C GLY A 122 -14.47 -27.71 27.33
N ASN A 123 -15.29 -27.39 26.35
CA ASN A 123 -14.92 -27.16 24.94
C ASN A 123 -13.93 -26.00 24.79
N LYS A 124 -12.65 -26.24 25.05
CA LYS A 124 -11.59 -25.23 24.85
C LYS A 124 -10.50 -25.86 24.00
N GLU A 125 -10.29 -25.30 22.84
CA GLU A 125 -9.15 -25.62 21.99
C GLU A 125 -7.92 -24.88 22.50
N ILE A 126 -6.81 -25.62 22.68
CA ILE A 126 -5.52 -25.03 23.03
C ILE A 126 -4.53 -25.39 21.95
N PHE A 127 -3.81 -24.39 21.49
CA PHE A 127 -2.77 -24.54 20.49
C PHE A 127 -1.40 -24.49 21.18
N GLY A 128 -0.54 -25.42 20.83
CA GLY A 128 0.82 -25.47 21.35
C GLY A 128 1.85 -25.41 20.23
N LEU A 129 2.88 -24.60 20.37
CA LEU A 129 4.01 -24.52 19.46
C LEU A 129 5.27 -25.02 20.15
N MET A 130 5.83 -26.15 19.70
CA MET A 130 7.13 -26.64 20.15
C MET A 130 8.22 -26.24 19.15
N VAL A 131 9.22 -25.50 19.61
CA VAL A 131 10.41 -25.23 18.80
C VAL A 131 11.30 -26.47 18.80
N PRO A 132 11.61 -27.11 17.65
CA PRO A 132 12.39 -28.34 17.60
C PRO A 132 13.74 -28.21 18.29
N LYS A 133 14.07 -29.13 19.18
CA LYS A 133 15.30 -29.12 20.00
C LYS A 133 16.60 -29.29 19.23
N LYS A 134 16.60 -29.81 18.00
CA LYS A 134 17.81 -29.92 17.14
C LYS A 134 17.45 -30.25 15.68
N HIS A 135 17.60 -29.31 14.82
CA HIS A 135 18.25 -29.61 13.56
C HIS A 135 19.56 -28.82 13.53
N GLY A 136 20.66 -29.49 13.13
CA GLY A 136 22.04 -29.07 13.30
C GLY A 136 22.29 -27.59 13.00
N LYS A 137 23.38 -27.05 13.53
CA LYS A 137 23.82 -25.66 13.39
C LYS A 137 23.58 -25.10 11.99
N ARG A 138 22.33 -24.75 11.64
CA ARG A 138 22.04 -23.90 10.49
C ARG A 138 22.46 -22.49 10.91
N ARG A 139 23.57 -22.02 10.38
CA ARG A 139 23.92 -20.61 10.46
C ARG A 139 22.70 -19.81 9.97
N PRO A 140 22.29 -18.73 10.63
CA PRO A 140 21.18 -17.90 10.15
C PRO A 140 21.53 -17.44 8.72
N VAL A 141 20.82 -18.01 7.76
CA VAL A 141 21.12 -17.89 6.33
C VAL A 141 20.75 -16.49 5.79
N GLY A 142 20.13 -15.63 6.61
CA GLY A 142 19.63 -14.33 6.20
C GLY A 142 20.22 -13.11 6.92
N LYS A 143 21.19 -13.25 7.81
CA LYS A 143 21.66 -12.17 8.71
C LYS A 143 22.06 -10.85 8.04
N ASN A 144 22.28 -10.82 6.73
CA ASN A 144 22.69 -9.63 5.98
C ASN A 144 21.88 -9.44 4.68
N ILE A 145 20.77 -10.16 4.49
CA ILE A 145 19.94 -9.99 3.31
C ILE A 145 18.92 -8.89 3.60
N LYS A 146 18.89 -7.87 2.75
CA LYS A 146 17.85 -6.86 2.69
C LYS A 146 16.98 -7.13 1.47
N MET A 147 15.68 -7.23 1.66
CA MET A 147 14.69 -7.33 0.58
C MET A 147 13.77 -6.13 0.62
N VAL A 148 13.43 -5.59 -0.54
CA VAL A 148 12.41 -4.56 -0.71
C VAL A 148 11.17 -5.24 -1.28
N LEU A 149 10.04 -5.08 -0.62
CA LEU A 149 8.75 -5.63 -1.06
C LEU A 149 7.87 -4.48 -1.52
N ALA A 150 7.59 -4.42 -2.80
CA ALA A 150 6.88 -3.33 -3.45
C ALA A 150 5.82 -3.85 -4.45
N PRO A 151 4.88 -4.73 -4.02
CA PRO A 151 3.81 -5.19 -4.89
C PRO A 151 2.74 -4.12 -5.05
N ASP A 152 2.13 -4.06 -6.22
CA ASP A 152 0.88 -3.35 -6.45
C ASP A 152 -0.33 -4.18 -5.95
N SER A 153 -1.51 -3.62 -6.03
CA SER A 153 -2.76 -4.32 -5.73
C SER A 153 -3.10 -5.36 -6.82
N PHE A 154 -3.66 -6.47 -6.38
CA PHE A 154 -4.24 -7.49 -7.25
C PHE A 154 -5.74 -7.20 -7.36
N LYS A 155 -6.13 -6.40 -8.35
CA LYS A 155 -7.49 -5.86 -8.51
C LYS A 155 -8.57 -6.89 -8.21
N GLY A 156 -9.51 -6.54 -7.33
CA GLY A 156 -10.63 -7.38 -6.94
C GLY A 156 -10.30 -8.49 -5.92
N SER A 157 -9.04 -8.61 -5.44
CA SER A 157 -8.65 -9.71 -4.53
C SER A 157 -7.75 -9.29 -3.36
N ILE A 158 -6.50 -8.86 -3.62
CA ILE A 158 -5.51 -8.60 -2.57
C ILE A 158 -4.96 -7.18 -2.73
N GLY A 159 -5.08 -6.36 -1.69
CA GLY A 159 -4.46 -5.03 -1.67
C GLY A 159 -2.94 -5.09 -1.49
N SER A 160 -2.24 -4.02 -1.90
CA SER A 160 -0.78 -3.92 -1.82
C SER A 160 -0.23 -4.17 -0.41
N SER A 161 -0.84 -3.59 0.62
CA SER A 161 -0.43 -3.78 2.02
C SER A 161 -0.58 -5.23 2.49
N GLU A 162 -1.66 -5.92 2.11
CA GLU A 162 -1.87 -7.33 2.42
C GLU A 162 -0.88 -8.23 1.66
N ALA A 163 -0.61 -7.94 0.39
CA ALA A 163 0.40 -8.63 -0.39
C ALA A 163 1.80 -8.54 0.28
N ILE A 164 2.17 -7.36 0.80
CA ILE A 164 3.42 -7.16 1.55
C ILE A 164 3.46 -8.02 2.81
N LYS A 165 2.38 -8.09 3.59
CA LYS A 165 2.32 -8.93 4.79
C LYS A 165 2.59 -10.39 4.43
N ARG A 166 1.91 -10.93 3.42
CA ARG A 166 2.06 -12.30 2.94
C ARG A 166 3.45 -12.59 2.41
N LEU A 167 4.00 -11.70 1.57
CA LEU A 167 5.38 -11.81 1.09
C LEU A 167 6.39 -11.77 2.24
N THR A 168 6.15 -10.95 3.26
CA THR A 168 7.01 -10.87 4.45
C THR A 168 7.06 -12.20 5.19
N LEU A 169 5.91 -12.85 5.39
CA LEU A 169 5.83 -14.15 6.04
C LEU A 169 6.57 -15.22 5.24
N ALA A 170 6.31 -15.30 3.93
CA ALA A 170 6.99 -16.25 3.05
C ALA A 170 8.52 -16.00 3.00
N ALA A 171 8.95 -14.74 2.88
CA ALA A 171 10.37 -14.38 2.89
C ALA A 171 11.06 -14.82 4.18
N ARG A 172 10.45 -14.60 5.34
CA ARG A 172 11.00 -14.99 6.64
C ARG A 172 11.10 -16.49 6.84
N ARG A 173 10.17 -17.28 6.30
CA ARG A 173 10.25 -18.75 6.30
C ARG A 173 11.52 -19.25 5.60
N HIS A 174 11.87 -18.68 4.46
CA HIS A 174 13.00 -19.13 3.65
C HIS A 174 14.32 -18.42 3.99
N PHE A 175 14.27 -17.21 4.53
CA PHE A 175 15.40 -16.36 4.87
C PHE A 175 15.27 -15.82 6.30
N PRO A 176 15.41 -16.66 7.34
CA PRO A 176 15.34 -16.21 8.73
C PRO A 176 16.34 -15.08 9.00
N GLY A 177 15.85 -13.96 9.58
CA GLY A 177 16.64 -12.76 9.84
C GLY A 177 16.82 -11.82 8.65
N VAL A 178 16.04 -12.02 7.57
CA VAL A 178 15.96 -11.06 6.46
C VAL A 178 15.43 -9.71 6.95
N ARG A 179 16.07 -8.63 6.48
CA ARG A 179 15.57 -7.26 6.68
C ARG A 179 14.59 -6.93 5.55
N ILE A 180 13.35 -6.73 5.88
CA ILE A 180 12.30 -6.32 4.94
C ILE A 180 12.16 -4.79 4.94
N VAL A 181 11.99 -4.21 3.76
CA VAL A 181 11.60 -2.82 3.54
C VAL A 181 10.28 -2.86 2.76
N PRO A 182 9.14 -2.62 3.43
CA PRO A 182 7.84 -2.62 2.78
C PRO A 182 7.60 -1.29 2.07
N ILE A 183 7.08 -1.32 0.85
CA ILE A 183 6.70 -0.15 0.05
C ILE A 183 5.37 -0.46 -0.63
N PRO A 184 4.24 -0.16 -0.02
CA PRO A 184 2.95 -0.30 -0.69
C PRO A 184 2.93 0.58 -1.93
N ILE A 185 2.52 0.00 -3.05
CA ILE A 185 2.38 0.72 -4.32
C ILE A 185 0.94 1.20 -4.46
N ALA A 186 0.80 2.41 -4.99
CA ALA A 186 -0.48 3.02 -5.34
C ALA A 186 -0.30 3.90 -6.57
N ASP A 187 -1.36 4.04 -7.35
CA ASP A 187 -1.38 4.66 -8.68
C ASP A 187 -1.89 6.12 -8.70
N GLY A 188 -1.98 6.77 -7.53
CA GLY A 188 -2.52 8.13 -7.40
C GLY A 188 -4.03 8.17 -7.15
N GLY A 189 -4.68 7.00 -7.05
CA GLY A 189 -6.07 6.87 -6.63
C GLY A 189 -6.22 6.74 -5.11
N GLU A 190 -7.40 6.24 -4.69
CA GLU A 190 -7.71 5.96 -3.28
C GLU A 190 -6.69 4.98 -2.67
N GLY A 191 -6.21 5.29 -1.47
CA GLY A 191 -5.19 4.50 -0.76
C GLY A 191 -3.74 4.97 -0.98
N THR A 192 -3.50 5.93 -1.87
CA THR A 192 -2.15 6.48 -2.13
C THR A 192 -1.56 7.16 -0.89
N VAL A 193 -2.36 7.96 -0.19
CA VAL A 193 -1.94 8.62 1.06
C VAL A 193 -1.56 7.59 2.11
N GLU A 194 -2.36 6.55 2.30
CA GLU A 194 -2.09 5.49 3.27
C GLU A 194 -0.81 4.72 2.92
N ALA A 195 -0.65 4.35 1.66
CA ALA A 195 0.54 3.65 1.17
C ALA A 195 1.81 4.46 1.43
N LEU A 196 1.84 5.73 1.05
CA LEU A 196 3.00 6.59 1.18
C LEU A 196 3.30 6.98 2.63
N VAL A 197 2.27 7.27 3.43
CA VAL A 197 2.44 7.56 4.86
C VAL A 197 3.02 6.35 5.57
N THR A 198 2.52 5.14 5.27
CA THR A 198 3.03 3.89 5.84
C THR A 198 4.48 3.63 5.41
N ALA A 199 4.78 3.75 4.11
CA ALA A 199 6.13 3.48 3.57
C ALA A 199 7.19 4.45 4.12
N ALA A 200 6.83 5.71 4.32
CA ALA A 200 7.74 6.76 4.79
C ALA A 200 7.69 7.01 6.30
N ASN A 201 6.90 6.24 7.06
CA ASN A 201 6.60 6.51 8.47
C ASN A 201 6.17 7.97 8.68
N GLY A 202 5.24 8.42 7.84
CA GLY A 202 4.71 9.77 7.81
C GLY A 202 3.61 9.99 8.86
N SER A 203 2.88 11.09 8.72
CA SER A 203 1.76 11.42 9.61
C SER A 203 0.56 11.92 8.79
N TYR A 204 -0.65 11.71 9.33
CA TYR A 204 -1.86 12.26 8.75
C TYR A 204 -2.15 13.66 9.28
N ARG A 205 -2.76 14.49 8.43
CA ARG A 205 -3.37 15.76 8.77
C ARG A 205 -4.84 15.73 8.38
N PHE A 206 -5.67 16.32 9.21
CA PHE A 206 -7.13 16.40 8.98
C PHE A 206 -7.54 17.86 8.91
N CYS A 207 -8.44 18.17 7.99
CA CYS A 207 -9.02 19.51 7.87
C CYS A 207 -10.47 19.43 7.40
N ASP A 208 -11.18 20.54 7.60
CA ASP A 208 -12.49 20.73 6.96
C ASP A 208 -12.27 21.00 5.48
N ALA A 209 -13.11 20.38 4.66
CA ALA A 209 -13.12 20.56 3.22
C ALA A 209 -14.56 20.60 2.70
N THR A 210 -14.72 21.03 1.46
CA THR A 210 -16.01 21.11 0.77
C THR A 210 -16.13 19.93 -0.20
N SER A 211 -17.23 19.18 -0.13
CA SER A 211 -17.52 18.08 -1.07
C SER A 211 -17.83 18.62 -2.48
N PRO A 212 -17.87 17.77 -3.51
CA PRO A 212 -18.24 18.18 -4.87
C PRO A 212 -19.55 18.97 -4.95
N MET A 213 -20.54 18.59 -4.11
CA MET A 213 -21.86 19.23 -4.06
C MET A 213 -21.99 20.30 -2.96
N GLY A 214 -20.87 20.82 -2.44
CA GLY A 214 -20.85 21.96 -1.53
C GLY A 214 -21.08 21.63 -0.04
N ARG A 215 -21.15 20.35 0.36
CA ARG A 215 -21.30 19.97 1.78
C ARG A 215 -19.97 20.08 2.53
N ARG A 216 -20.02 20.47 3.81
CA ARG A 216 -18.83 20.43 4.68
C ARG A 216 -18.51 19.00 5.08
N ILE A 217 -17.28 18.60 4.90
CA ILE A 217 -16.77 17.27 5.22
C ILE A 217 -15.43 17.35 5.95
N LYS A 218 -15.04 16.24 6.60
CA LYS A 218 -13.67 16.07 7.12
C LYS A 218 -12.87 15.29 6.09
N ALA A 219 -11.75 15.86 5.66
CA ALA A 219 -10.82 15.22 4.73
C ALA A 219 -9.43 15.11 5.36
N ARG A 220 -8.60 14.20 4.82
CA ARG A 220 -7.23 13.99 5.30
C ARG A 220 -6.22 14.06 4.16
N TYR A 221 -4.98 14.41 4.51
CA TYR A 221 -3.81 14.24 3.65
C TYR A 221 -2.61 13.73 4.44
N GLY A 222 -1.59 13.22 3.76
CA GLY A 222 -0.37 12.71 4.38
C GLY A 222 0.75 13.75 4.39
N VAL A 223 1.64 13.67 5.39
CA VAL A 223 2.88 14.45 5.45
C VAL A 223 4.05 13.50 5.64
N LEU A 224 4.97 13.48 4.68
CA LEU A 224 6.17 12.66 4.70
C LEU A 224 7.38 13.51 5.12
N TYR A 225 8.19 12.96 6.02
CA TYR A 225 9.43 13.58 6.49
C TYR A 225 9.27 15.03 6.98
N GLY A 226 8.04 15.44 7.34
CA GLY A 226 7.70 16.79 7.79
C GLY A 226 7.77 17.88 6.72
N LYS A 227 7.92 17.56 5.43
CA LYS A 227 8.17 18.53 4.35
C LYS A 227 7.44 18.27 3.03
N THR A 228 6.94 17.06 2.78
CA THR A 228 6.23 16.72 1.55
C THR A 228 4.79 16.36 1.89
N ALA A 229 3.81 17.03 1.31
CA ALA A 229 2.40 16.66 1.43
C ALA A 229 2.00 15.69 0.32
N ILE A 230 1.21 14.71 0.68
CA ILE A 230 0.55 13.78 -0.26
C ILE A 230 -0.95 14.03 -0.14
N ILE A 231 -1.57 14.42 -1.23
CA ILE A 231 -3.00 14.76 -1.28
C ILE A 231 -3.68 13.85 -2.30
N GLU A 232 -4.73 13.17 -1.89
CA GLU A 232 -5.67 12.51 -2.80
C GLU A 232 -6.82 13.45 -3.12
N MET A 233 -7.04 13.72 -4.40
CA MET A 233 -8.23 14.46 -4.84
C MET A 233 -9.51 13.79 -4.37
N ALA A 234 -9.56 12.45 -4.39
CA ALA A 234 -10.70 11.67 -3.95
C ALA A 234 -11.08 11.90 -2.47
N ALA A 235 -10.15 12.38 -1.63
CA ALA A 235 -10.43 12.67 -0.22
C ALA A 235 -11.41 13.85 0.00
N ALA A 236 -11.51 14.76 -0.97
CA ALA A 236 -12.40 15.91 -0.91
C ALA A 236 -13.29 16.09 -2.16
N SER A 237 -12.90 15.49 -3.29
CA SER A 237 -13.61 15.63 -4.57
C SER A 237 -13.84 14.27 -5.26
N GLY A 238 -14.00 13.20 -4.48
CA GLY A 238 -14.17 11.82 -4.95
C GLY A 238 -15.61 11.40 -5.17
N MET A 239 -15.82 10.34 -5.96
CA MET A 239 -17.15 9.82 -6.35
C MET A 239 -17.97 9.27 -5.18
N ASN A 240 -17.32 8.82 -4.09
CA ASN A 240 -17.99 8.20 -2.95
C ASN A 240 -18.33 9.19 -1.81
N ILE A 241 -18.11 10.50 -2.02
CA ILE A 241 -18.30 11.52 -0.98
C ILE A 241 -19.74 11.99 -0.89
N ASP A 242 -20.33 12.32 -2.03
CA ASP A 242 -21.71 12.76 -2.11
C ASP A 242 -22.63 11.61 -2.51
N PRO A 243 -23.90 11.58 -2.02
CA PRO A 243 -24.89 10.62 -2.49
C PRO A 243 -25.07 10.70 -4.00
N THR A 244 -25.29 9.56 -4.64
CA THR A 244 -25.59 9.51 -6.09
C THR A 244 -26.95 10.12 -6.41
N ASP A 245 -27.91 10.02 -5.49
CA ASP A 245 -29.22 10.64 -5.63
C ASP A 245 -29.10 12.15 -5.51
N GLY A 246 -29.53 12.86 -6.55
CA GLY A 246 -29.41 14.32 -6.66
C GLY A 246 -28.01 14.85 -7.00
N PHE A 247 -27.07 13.98 -7.36
CA PHE A 247 -25.74 14.41 -7.86
C PHE A 247 -25.89 15.01 -9.26
N ASP A 248 -25.31 16.20 -9.44
CA ASP A 248 -25.30 16.91 -10.72
C ASP A 248 -23.87 17.25 -11.12
N LEU A 249 -23.38 16.59 -12.18
CA LEU A 249 -21.99 16.75 -12.65
C LEU A 249 -21.68 18.19 -13.10
N THR A 250 -22.67 18.94 -13.60
CA THR A 250 -22.47 20.33 -14.04
C THR A 250 -22.24 21.29 -12.88
N ARG A 251 -22.75 20.94 -11.69
CA ARG A 251 -22.62 21.71 -10.44
C ARG A 251 -21.48 21.24 -9.55
N ALA A 252 -20.92 20.06 -9.83
CA ALA A 252 -19.84 19.51 -9.05
C ALA A 252 -18.57 20.39 -9.16
N SER A 253 -17.90 20.60 -8.02
CA SER A 253 -16.73 21.47 -7.92
C SER A 253 -15.56 20.76 -7.21
N SER A 254 -14.36 20.97 -7.73
CA SER A 254 -13.11 20.53 -7.14
C SER A 254 -12.59 21.41 -6.00
N PHE A 255 -13.40 22.33 -5.48
CA PHE A 255 -13.02 23.33 -4.47
C PHE A 255 -12.36 22.71 -3.23
N GLY A 256 -12.88 21.59 -2.73
CA GLY A 256 -12.34 20.90 -1.56
C GLY A 256 -10.91 20.38 -1.75
N THR A 257 -10.56 19.95 -2.96
CA THR A 257 -9.16 19.59 -3.27
C THR A 257 -8.24 20.79 -3.13
N GLY A 258 -8.68 21.97 -3.59
CA GLY A 258 -7.93 23.21 -3.40
C GLY A 258 -7.79 23.63 -1.92
N GLU A 259 -8.82 23.36 -1.08
CA GLU A 259 -8.73 23.58 0.37
C GLU A 259 -7.65 22.67 1.02
N LEU A 260 -7.53 21.41 0.59
CA LEU A 260 -6.45 20.52 1.07
C LEU A 260 -5.06 21.06 0.68
N ILE A 261 -4.89 21.50 -0.58
CA ILE A 261 -3.64 22.08 -1.05
C ILE A 261 -3.32 23.36 -0.28
N ARG A 262 -4.30 24.26 -0.12
CA ARG A 262 -4.16 25.50 0.65
C ARG A 262 -3.73 25.21 2.08
N ARG A 263 -4.34 24.24 2.73
CA ARG A 263 -3.97 23.85 4.10
C ARG A 263 -2.51 23.40 4.19
N ALA A 264 -2.03 22.59 3.25
CA ALA A 264 -0.63 22.18 3.20
C ALA A 264 0.31 23.39 2.98
N LEU A 265 -0.06 24.34 2.12
CA LEU A 265 0.67 25.57 1.92
C LEU A 265 0.70 26.43 3.19
N ASP A 266 -0.41 26.58 3.92
CA ASP A 266 -0.52 27.30 5.19
C ASP A 266 0.40 26.70 6.26
N GLU A 267 0.54 25.37 6.29
CA GLU A 267 1.47 24.64 7.19
C GLU A 267 2.95 24.80 6.78
N GLY A 268 3.25 25.49 5.71
CA GLY A 268 4.63 25.75 5.29
C GLY A 268 5.23 24.71 4.36
N ILE A 269 4.45 23.74 3.89
CA ILE A 269 4.94 22.71 2.96
C ILE A 269 5.21 23.32 1.59
N ARG A 270 6.30 22.87 0.95
CA ARG A 270 6.77 23.36 -0.36
C ARG A 270 7.00 22.25 -1.38
N ASP A 271 6.60 21.05 -1.06
CA ASP A 271 6.68 19.87 -1.94
C ASP A 271 5.35 19.14 -1.80
N ILE A 272 4.50 19.24 -2.82
CA ILE A 272 3.13 18.69 -2.78
C ILE A 272 2.94 17.72 -3.93
N ILE A 273 2.60 16.50 -3.59
CA ILE A 273 2.27 15.42 -4.53
C ILE A 273 0.76 15.21 -4.48
N ILE A 274 0.12 15.25 -5.64
CA ILE A 274 -1.34 15.19 -5.77
C ILE A 274 -1.71 13.97 -6.60
N GLY A 275 -2.41 13.02 -5.99
CA GLY A 275 -3.06 11.92 -6.69
C GLY A 275 -4.44 12.36 -7.16
N ILE A 276 -4.70 12.29 -8.46
CA ILE A 276 -5.94 12.80 -9.06
C ILE A 276 -6.92 11.70 -9.52
N GLY A 277 -6.67 10.44 -9.13
CA GLY A 277 -7.59 9.34 -9.38
C GLY A 277 -8.89 9.44 -8.57
N GLY A 278 -9.95 8.76 -9.02
CA GLY A 278 -11.22 8.65 -8.29
C GLY A 278 -12.08 9.91 -8.23
N SER A 279 -11.84 10.91 -9.09
CA SER A 279 -12.54 12.20 -9.08
C SER A 279 -14.01 12.11 -9.50
N ALA A 280 -14.88 12.90 -8.83
CA ALA A 280 -16.30 13.07 -9.16
C ALA A 280 -16.60 14.29 -10.03
N THR A 281 -15.64 15.17 -10.25
CA THR A 281 -15.86 16.49 -10.86
C THR A 281 -15.46 16.53 -12.33
N ASN A 282 -16.05 17.45 -13.08
CA ASN A 282 -15.71 17.78 -14.46
C ASN A 282 -15.74 19.31 -14.66
N ASP A 283 -14.98 20.02 -13.84
CA ASP A 283 -14.93 21.46 -13.73
C ASP A 283 -13.58 22.06 -14.20
N CYS A 284 -12.80 21.31 -14.98
CA CYS A 284 -11.45 21.73 -15.38
C CYS A 284 -10.58 22.23 -14.20
N GLY A 285 -10.84 21.77 -12.97
CA GLY A 285 -10.12 22.19 -11.78
C GLY A 285 -10.35 23.64 -11.35
N ILE A 286 -11.30 24.39 -11.94
CA ILE A 286 -11.51 25.82 -11.60
C ILE A 286 -11.99 26.01 -10.16
N GLY A 287 -12.72 25.06 -9.60
CA GLY A 287 -13.06 25.08 -8.18
C GLY A 287 -11.81 25.05 -7.30
N CYS A 288 -10.88 24.15 -7.61
CA CYS A 288 -9.59 24.06 -6.91
C CYS A 288 -8.79 25.36 -7.04
N ALA A 289 -8.71 25.95 -8.22
CA ALA A 289 -8.05 27.21 -8.44
C ALA A 289 -8.65 28.34 -7.56
N ARG A 290 -9.99 28.40 -7.44
CA ARG A 290 -10.66 29.37 -6.56
C ARG A 290 -10.29 29.19 -5.09
N ALA A 291 -10.27 27.98 -4.58
CA ALA A 291 -9.87 27.71 -3.20
C ALA A 291 -8.42 28.14 -2.92
N LEU A 292 -7.58 28.16 -3.95
CA LEU A 292 -6.20 28.64 -3.90
C LEU A 292 -6.07 30.17 -4.08
N GLY A 293 -7.20 30.88 -4.27
CA GLY A 293 -7.26 32.33 -4.34
C GLY A 293 -7.23 32.91 -5.77
N PHE A 294 -7.25 32.08 -6.81
CA PHE A 294 -7.52 32.58 -8.17
C PHE A 294 -8.97 33.00 -8.27
N LYS A 295 -9.22 34.09 -9.00
CA LYS A 295 -10.56 34.57 -9.29
C LYS A 295 -10.91 34.36 -10.75
N LEU A 296 -12.14 33.96 -11.00
CA LEU A 296 -12.67 33.69 -12.34
C LEU A 296 -13.74 34.71 -12.64
N TYR A 297 -13.65 35.37 -13.77
CA TYR A 297 -14.59 36.40 -14.17
C TYR A 297 -15.26 36.08 -15.50
N ASP A 298 -16.56 36.42 -15.61
CA ASP A 298 -17.30 36.37 -16.86
C ASP A 298 -17.03 37.63 -17.71
N LYS A 299 -17.77 37.76 -18.82
CA LYS A 299 -17.66 38.91 -19.75
C LYS A 299 -18.12 40.24 -19.13
N ASP A 300 -18.91 40.21 -18.09
CA ASP A 300 -19.48 41.37 -17.38
C ASP A 300 -18.73 41.65 -16.05
N ASP A 301 -17.53 41.04 -15.88
CA ASP A 301 -16.69 41.10 -14.68
C ASP A 301 -17.36 40.59 -13.39
N ASN A 302 -18.38 39.72 -13.49
CA ASN A 302 -18.91 39.05 -12.34
C ASN A 302 -18.02 37.87 -11.95
N GLU A 303 -17.75 37.69 -10.64
CA GLU A 303 -16.96 36.57 -10.13
C GLU A 303 -17.79 35.28 -10.18
N LEU A 304 -17.25 34.21 -10.80
CA LEU A 304 -17.89 32.92 -10.99
C LEU A 304 -17.63 31.99 -9.79
N THR A 305 -18.50 30.98 -9.61
CA THR A 305 -18.47 30.08 -8.46
C THR A 305 -17.51 28.90 -8.59
N GLY A 306 -17.06 28.58 -9.82
CA GLY A 306 -16.07 27.53 -10.08
C GLY A 306 -16.67 26.12 -10.10
N THR A 307 -17.81 25.97 -10.79
CA THR A 307 -18.46 24.70 -11.09
C THR A 307 -18.27 24.31 -12.56
N GLY A 308 -18.64 23.09 -12.94
CA GLY A 308 -18.59 22.66 -14.33
C GLY A 308 -19.36 23.58 -15.28
N SER A 309 -20.57 24.02 -14.90
CA SER A 309 -21.39 24.92 -15.71
C SER A 309 -20.81 26.34 -15.86
N ASP A 310 -19.92 26.75 -14.96
CA ASP A 310 -19.27 28.07 -15.08
C ASP A 310 -18.20 28.11 -16.18
N MET A 311 -17.63 26.96 -16.55
CA MET A 311 -16.51 26.88 -17.50
C MET A 311 -16.75 27.65 -18.81
N ILE A 312 -17.95 27.55 -19.35
CA ILE A 312 -18.30 28.22 -20.63
C ILE A 312 -18.30 29.74 -20.52
N ASN A 313 -18.54 30.27 -19.32
CA ASN A 313 -18.69 31.66 -19.04
C ASN A 313 -17.36 32.35 -18.64
N VAL A 314 -16.32 31.59 -18.28
CA VAL A 314 -15.03 32.16 -17.90
C VAL A 314 -14.47 33.00 -19.08
N ARG A 315 -14.01 34.18 -18.79
CA ARG A 315 -13.31 35.07 -19.74
C ARG A 315 -11.92 35.47 -19.25
N ARG A 316 -11.73 35.52 -17.95
CA ARG A 316 -10.46 35.91 -17.35
C ARG A 316 -10.20 35.16 -16.06
N ILE A 317 -8.95 34.79 -15.87
CA ILE A 317 -8.42 34.25 -14.61
C ILE A 317 -7.50 35.31 -14.02
N ASP A 318 -7.77 35.69 -12.77
CA ASP A 318 -6.97 36.65 -12.03
C ASP A 318 -6.19 35.94 -10.93
N SER A 319 -4.88 36.13 -10.91
CA SER A 319 -3.96 35.51 -9.95
C SER A 319 -3.48 36.47 -8.85
N GLU A 320 -4.04 37.70 -8.76
CA GLU A 320 -3.60 38.71 -7.78
C GLU A 320 -3.73 38.18 -6.33
N PHE A 321 -4.82 37.48 -6.07
CA PHE A 321 -5.13 36.95 -4.73
C PHE A 321 -4.73 35.47 -4.53
N MET A 322 -3.99 34.89 -5.49
CA MET A 322 -3.55 33.51 -5.33
C MET A 322 -2.66 33.37 -4.10
N HIS A 323 -2.71 32.19 -3.45
CA HIS A 323 -1.90 31.94 -2.28
C HIS A 323 -0.41 32.20 -2.55
N PRO A 324 0.27 33.08 -1.80
CA PRO A 324 1.59 33.60 -2.16
C PRO A 324 2.67 32.49 -2.25
N ARG A 325 2.49 31.41 -1.51
CA ARG A 325 3.45 30.30 -1.48
C ARG A 325 3.35 29.36 -2.67
N ILE A 326 2.40 29.51 -3.56
CA ILE A 326 2.32 28.71 -4.80
C ILE A 326 3.59 28.88 -5.62
N LYS A 327 4.12 30.10 -5.73
CA LYS A 327 5.32 30.42 -6.51
C LYS A 327 6.59 29.68 -6.06
N ASP A 328 6.65 29.34 -4.75
CA ASP A 328 7.82 28.70 -4.14
C ASP A 328 7.58 27.21 -3.85
N THR A 329 6.48 26.63 -4.36
CA THR A 329 6.08 25.25 -4.10
C THR A 329 6.24 24.42 -5.36
N ARG A 330 6.83 23.23 -5.20
CA ARG A 330 6.88 22.24 -6.25
C ARG A 330 5.63 21.37 -6.17
N PHE A 331 4.92 21.31 -7.29
CA PHE A 331 3.76 20.46 -7.45
C PHE A 331 4.08 19.29 -8.38
N THR A 332 3.76 18.07 -7.95
CA THR A 332 3.84 16.85 -8.77
C THR A 332 2.48 16.20 -8.77
N VAL A 333 1.99 15.84 -9.95
CA VAL A 333 0.69 15.19 -10.13
C VAL A 333 0.92 13.73 -10.52
N MET A 334 0.38 12.82 -9.75
CA MET A 334 0.34 11.39 -10.07
C MET A 334 -0.81 11.14 -11.04
N CYS A 335 -0.47 10.80 -12.29
CA CYS A 335 -1.42 10.65 -13.37
C CYS A 335 -1.01 9.53 -14.33
N ASP A 336 -1.73 8.41 -14.29
CA ASP A 336 -1.46 7.25 -15.16
C ASP A 336 -2.24 7.27 -16.47
N VAL A 337 -3.20 8.20 -16.61
CA VAL A 337 -3.92 8.38 -17.87
C VAL A 337 -3.23 9.43 -18.74
N THR A 338 -3.34 9.26 -20.04
CA THR A 338 -2.69 10.11 -21.03
C THR A 338 -3.68 10.89 -21.89
N ASN A 339 -4.96 10.85 -21.51
CA ASN A 339 -6.05 11.47 -22.26
C ASN A 339 -5.80 12.98 -22.45
N PRO A 340 -6.04 13.49 -23.67
CA PRO A 340 -6.06 14.93 -23.92
C PRO A 340 -7.21 15.59 -23.16
N LEU A 341 -7.22 16.89 -23.12
CA LEU A 341 -8.29 17.63 -22.46
C LEU A 341 -9.62 17.52 -23.21
N LEU A 342 -9.58 17.59 -24.53
CA LEU A 342 -10.73 17.71 -25.42
C LEU A 342 -10.93 16.51 -26.36
N GLY A 343 -12.15 16.42 -26.90
CA GLY A 343 -12.53 15.47 -27.94
C GLY A 343 -13.06 14.14 -27.42
N GLU A 344 -13.31 13.18 -28.33
CA GLU A 344 -13.91 11.87 -27.98
C GLU A 344 -13.11 11.11 -26.93
N SER A 345 -11.77 11.22 -26.95
CA SER A 345 -10.89 10.64 -25.95
C SER A 345 -10.51 11.61 -24.82
N GLY A 346 -11.16 12.77 -24.77
CA GLY A 346 -10.90 13.84 -23.78
C GLY A 346 -11.51 13.57 -22.42
N ALA A 347 -11.33 14.54 -21.53
CA ALA A 347 -11.76 14.48 -20.13
C ALA A 347 -13.25 14.20 -19.98
N THR A 348 -14.09 14.98 -20.67
CA THR A 348 -15.54 14.96 -20.53
C THR A 348 -16.13 13.69 -21.14
N MET A 349 -15.78 13.40 -22.41
CA MET A 349 -16.39 12.32 -23.15
C MET A 349 -15.97 10.93 -22.64
N THR A 350 -14.73 10.79 -22.18
CA THR A 350 -14.22 9.51 -21.65
C THR A 350 -14.73 9.24 -20.23
N TYR A 351 -14.70 10.22 -19.34
CA TYR A 351 -14.92 10.00 -17.92
C TYR A 351 -16.23 10.58 -17.36
N GLY A 352 -16.89 11.48 -18.11
CA GLY A 352 -18.15 12.09 -17.70
C GLY A 352 -19.30 11.10 -17.51
N PRO A 353 -19.49 10.10 -18.40
CA PRO A 353 -20.57 9.10 -18.23
C PRO A 353 -20.48 8.34 -16.92
N GLN A 354 -19.33 7.85 -16.53
CA GLN A 354 -19.13 7.13 -15.25
C GLN A 354 -19.32 8.01 -14.00
N LYS A 355 -19.26 9.34 -14.17
CA LYS A 355 -19.53 10.34 -13.12
C LYS A 355 -21.00 10.78 -13.07
N GLY A 356 -21.86 10.13 -13.83
CA GLY A 356 -23.32 10.37 -13.83
C GLY A 356 -23.77 11.49 -14.78
N GLY A 357 -22.92 11.97 -15.70
CA GLY A 357 -23.30 12.98 -16.69
C GLY A 357 -24.26 12.43 -17.75
N THR A 358 -25.38 13.14 -18.01
CA THR A 358 -26.23 12.84 -19.16
C THR A 358 -25.60 13.32 -20.47
N PRO A 359 -26.01 12.80 -21.64
CA PRO A 359 -25.48 13.26 -22.93
C PRO A 359 -25.54 14.77 -23.12
N GLU A 360 -26.63 15.40 -22.69
CA GLU A 360 -26.83 16.85 -22.77
C GLU A 360 -25.83 17.60 -21.88
N GLN A 361 -25.68 17.16 -20.63
CA GLN A 361 -24.71 17.72 -19.68
C GLN A 361 -23.27 17.55 -20.18
N LEU A 362 -22.93 16.39 -20.78
CA LEU A 362 -21.60 16.15 -21.33
C LEU A 362 -21.29 17.08 -22.50
N ASN A 363 -22.26 17.36 -23.38
CA ASN A 363 -22.08 18.31 -24.48
C ASN A 363 -21.86 19.75 -23.95
N GLU A 364 -22.63 20.18 -22.95
CA GLU A 364 -22.45 21.47 -22.28
C GLU A 364 -21.06 21.58 -21.65
N LEU A 365 -20.67 20.58 -20.87
CA LEU A 365 -19.38 20.52 -20.19
C LEU A 365 -18.21 20.49 -21.18
N GLU A 366 -18.34 19.82 -22.33
CA GLU A 366 -17.29 19.79 -23.38
C GLU A 366 -17.07 21.16 -24.01
N LEU A 367 -18.16 21.91 -24.28
CA LEU A 367 -18.05 23.31 -24.73
C LEU A 367 -17.36 24.18 -23.69
N GLY A 368 -17.69 24.00 -22.42
CA GLY A 368 -17.02 24.68 -21.31
C GLY A 368 -15.55 24.30 -21.23
N MET A 369 -15.22 23.01 -21.40
CA MET A 369 -13.84 22.50 -21.40
C MET A 369 -13.02 23.10 -22.54
N GLN A 370 -13.63 23.23 -23.73
CA GLN A 370 -12.98 23.88 -24.87
C GLN A 370 -12.67 25.34 -24.60
N ASN A 371 -13.60 26.11 -23.96
CA ASN A 371 -13.35 27.46 -23.53
C ASN A 371 -12.19 27.55 -22.54
N MET A 372 -12.19 26.66 -21.53
CA MET A 372 -11.11 26.61 -20.55
C MET A 372 -9.77 26.23 -21.15
N CYS A 373 -9.75 25.34 -22.14
CA CYS A 373 -8.53 24.97 -22.86
C CYS A 373 -7.84 26.17 -23.46
N ASN A 374 -8.60 27.05 -24.14
CA ASN A 374 -8.06 28.27 -24.75
C ASN A 374 -7.47 29.19 -23.65
N ILE A 375 -8.24 29.47 -22.59
CA ILE A 375 -7.81 30.37 -21.51
C ILE A 375 -6.56 29.83 -20.78
N LEU A 376 -6.53 28.53 -20.49
CA LEU A 376 -5.39 27.92 -19.82
C LEU A 376 -4.15 27.83 -20.72
N SER A 377 -4.33 27.63 -22.02
CA SER A 377 -3.23 27.66 -23.01
C SER A 377 -2.62 29.07 -23.14
N ASP A 378 -3.45 30.11 -23.16
CA ASP A 378 -2.99 31.49 -23.15
C ASP A 378 -2.24 31.83 -21.85
N TYR A 379 -2.77 31.39 -20.69
CA TYR A 379 -2.15 31.60 -19.39
C TYR A 379 -0.79 30.93 -19.27
N ALA A 380 -0.70 29.68 -19.69
CA ALA A 380 0.53 28.89 -19.63
C ALA A 380 1.50 29.16 -20.79
N SER A 381 1.07 29.87 -21.82
CA SER A 381 1.79 30.05 -23.10
C SER A 381 2.23 28.70 -23.70
N ALA A 382 1.35 27.67 -23.62
CA ALA A 382 1.60 26.30 -24.03
C ALA A 382 0.33 25.63 -24.56
N ASP A 383 0.48 24.58 -25.40
CA ASP A 383 -0.63 23.75 -25.84
C ASP A 383 -1.08 22.81 -24.68
N VAL A 384 -2.15 23.21 -23.98
CA VAL A 384 -2.70 22.46 -22.86
C VAL A 384 -3.46 21.23 -23.33
N ASN A 385 -4.08 21.25 -24.52
CA ASN A 385 -4.76 20.08 -25.04
C ASN A 385 -3.81 18.92 -25.36
N GLY A 386 -2.64 19.23 -25.91
CA GLY A 386 -1.60 18.26 -26.24
C GLY A 386 -0.82 17.74 -25.03
N GLN A 387 -0.98 18.36 -23.85
CA GLN A 387 -0.31 17.93 -22.64
C GLN A 387 -0.84 16.58 -22.17
N ARG A 388 0.03 15.56 -22.07
CA ARG A 388 -0.35 14.23 -21.57
C ARG A 388 -0.92 14.32 -20.16
N GLY A 389 -2.13 13.78 -19.98
CA GLY A 389 -2.81 13.80 -18.70
C GLY A 389 -3.58 15.07 -18.39
N ALA A 390 -3.65 16.03 -19.33
CA ALA A 390 -4.46 17.24 -19.15
C ALA A 390 -5.94 16.93 -18.91
N GLY A 391 -6.47 15.89 -19.59
CA GLY A 391 -7.85 15.42 -19.41
C GLY A 391 -8.10 14.63 -18.13
N ALA A 392 -7.07 14.30 -17.38
CA ALA A 392 -7.23 13.54 -16.13
C ALA A 392 -8.10 14.28 -15.12
N ALA A 393 -8.93 13.52 -14.42
CA ALA A 393 -9.77 14.02 -13.33
C ALA A 393 -10.70 15.19 -13.73
N GLY A 394 -11.30 15.11 -14.95
CA GLY A 394 -12.21 16.14 -15.43
C GLY A 394 -11.53 17.47 -15.70
N GLY A 395 -10.29 17.45 -16.23
CA GLY A 395 -9.48 18.60 -16.56
C GLY A 395 -8.64 19.16 -15.40
N MET A 396 -8.66 18.52 -14.22
CA MET A 396 -7.80 18.93 -13.10
C MET A 396 -6.32 18.92 -13.49
N GLY A 397 -5.89 17.93 -14.31
CA GLY A 397 -4.53 17.88 -14.83
C GLY A 397 -4.13 19.14 -15.60
N ALA A 398 -5.03 19.64 -16.45
CA ALA A 398 -4.82 20.88 -17.20
C ALA A 398 -4.62 22.09 -16.28
N MET A 399 -5.49 22.27 -15.29
CA MET A 399 -5.40 23.39 -14.35
C MET A 399 -4.11 23.33 -13.53
N LEU A 400 -3.79 22.17 -12.94
CA LEU A 400 -2.58 22.03 -12.13
C LEU A 400 -1.31 22.30 -12.94
N PHE A 401 -1.27 21.85 -14.19
CA PHE A 401 -0.19 22.15 -15.12
C PHE A 401 -0.10 23.65 -15.40
N SER A 402 -1.21 24.27 -15.82
CA SER A 402 -1.22 25.66 -16.32
C SER A 402 -1.08 26.70 -15.22
N LEU A 403 -1.82 26.57 -14.11
CA LEU A 403 -1.87 27.61 -13.07
C LEU A 403 -0.85 27.39 -11.95
N LEU A 404 -0.48 26.13 -11.65
CA LEU A 404 0.48 25.84 -10.57
C LEU A 404 1.86 25.42 -11.09
N GLY A 405 2.05 25.28 -12.41
CA GLY A 405 3.29 24.78 -12.99
C GLY A 405 3.61 23.33 -12.56
N ALA A 406 2.58 22.53 -12.31
CA ALA A 406 2.74 21.18 -11.81
C ALA A 406 3.33 20.24 -12.88
N GLU A 407 4.21 19.34 -12.45
CA GLU A 407 4.75 18.27 -13.29
C GLU A 407 3.84 17.06 -13.24
N LEU A 408 3.23 16.69 -14.39
CA LEU A 408 2.43 15.48 -14.51
C LEU A 408 3.34 14.27 -14.76
N LYS A 409 3.29 13.28 -13.85
CA LYS A 409 4.13 12.08 -13.90
C LYS A 409 3.30 10.81 -13.76
N PRO A 410 3.76 9.69 -14.32
CA PRO A 410 3.24 8.38 -13.94
C PRO A 410 3.24 8.21 -12.42
N GLY A 411 2.17 7.62 -11.88
CA GLY A 411 2.01 7.45 -10.44
C GLY A 411 3.20 6.74 -9.80
N ILE A 412 3.73 5.71 -10.45
CA ILE A 412 4.90 4.98 -9.96
C ILE A 412 6.14 5.86 -9.85
N ASP A 413 6.42 6.73 -10.83
CA ASP A 413 7.61 7.58 -10.81
C ASP A 413 7.55 8.60 -9.68
N ALA A 414 6.38 9.21 -9.48
CA ALA A 414 6.14 10.13 -8.38
C ALA A 414 6.23 9.43 -7.01
N LEU A 415 5.68 8.20 -6.89
CA LEU A 415 5.76 7.39 -5.68
C LEU A 415 7.21 7.03 -5.34
N LEU A 416 7.97 6.50 -6.31
CA LEU A 416 9.37 6.11 -6.11
C LEU A 416 10.23 7.31 -5.70
N GLN A 417 9.94 8.50 -6.26
CA GLN A 417 10.57 9.75 -5.87
C GLN A 417 10.19 10.15 -4.43
N ALA A 418 8.90 10.08 -4.07
CA ALA A 418 8.39 10.47 -2.75
C ALA A 418 9.02 9.67 -1.60
N VAL A 419 9.25 8.36 -1.81
CA VAL A 419 9.86 7.48 -0.80
C VAL A 419 11.38 7.41 -0.86
N ASP A 420 12.03 8.20 -1.75
CA ASP A 420 13.49 8.11 -2.02
C ASP A 420 13.91 6.65 -2.30
N PHE A 421 13.23 6.03 -3.26
CA PHE A 421 13.40 4.60 -3.57
C PHE A 421 14.85 4.23 -3.86
N HIS A 422 15.59 5.11 -4.53
CA HIS A 422 17.02 4.90 -4.81
C HIS A 422 17.86 4.72 -3.55
N LYS A 423 17.52 5.41 -2.48
CA LYS A 423 18.16 5.25 -1.17
C LYS A 423 17.71 3.96 -0.50
N LEU A 424 16.44 3.59 -0.64
CA LEU A 424 15.90 2.34 -0.12
C LEU A 424 16.51 1.12 -0.81
N LEU A 425 16.92 1.21 -2.07
CA LEU A 425 17.62 0.15 -2.80
C LEU A 425 19.05 -0.10 -2.31
N LYS A 426 19.68 0.83 -1.57
CA LYS A 426 21.04 0.64 -1.06
C LYS A 426 21.18 -0.64 -0.25
N GLY A 427 22.02 -1.58 -0.71
CA GLY A 427 22.26 -2.87 -0.06
C GLY A 427 21.10 -3.86 -0.15
N ALA A 428 20.10 -3.60 -0.99
CA ALA A 428 19.07 -4.59 -1.28
C ALA A 428 19.67 -5.74 -2.11
N ALA A 429 19.37 -6.96 -1.70
CA ALA A 429 19.77 -8.17 -2.42
C ALA A 429 18.69 -8.64 -3.40
N LEU A 430 17.45 -8.21 -3.19
CA LEU A 430 16.30 -8.58 -3.99
C LEU A 430 15.22 -7.50 -3.82
N VAL A 431 14.51 -7.22 -4.90
CA VAL A 431 13.22 -6.53 -4.88
C VAL A 431 12.14 -7.52 -5.28
N VAL A 432 11.02 -7.52 -4.57
CA VAL A 432 9.83 -8.27 -4.96
C VAL A 432 8.74 -7.28 -5.29
N THR A 433 8.18 -7.39 -6.47
CA THR A 433 7.04 -6.61 -6.94
C THR A 433 5.97 -7.53 -7.51
N GLY A 434 4.84 -7.00 -7.92
CA GLY A 434 3.79 -7.79 -8.56
C GLY A 434 2.54 -6.98 -8.83
N GLU A 435 1.63 -7.57 -9.59
CA GLU A 435 0.34 -7.01 -9.96
C GLU A 435 -0.65 -8.12 -10.35
N GLY A 436 -1.94 -7.79 -10.51
CA GLY A 436 -2.96 -8.77 -10.86
C GLY A 436 -2.76 -9.42 -12.23
N ARG A 437 -2.30 -8.68 -13.23
CA ARG A 437 -2.05 -9.18 -14.60
C ARG A 437 -0.86 -8.46 -15.21
N LEU A 438 0.13 -9.22 -15.60
CA LEU A 438 1.32 -8.75 -16.31
C LEU A 438 1.13 -8.93 -17.83
N ASP A 439 1.21 -7.84 -18.59
CA ASP A 439 1.09 -7.84 -20.05
C ASP A 439 1.95 -6.72 -20.69
N SER A 440 1.88 -6.59 -22.02
CA SER A 440 2.62 -5.55 -22.75
C SER A 440 2.26 -4.12 -22.33
N GLN A 441 1.06 -3.88 -21.81
CA GLN A 441 0.69 -2.55 -21.30
C GLN A 441 1.47 -2.17 -20.04
N THR A 442 1.81 -3.17 -19.21
CA THR A 442 2.69 -2.97 -18.05
C THR A 442 4.04 -2.40 -18.47
N THR A 443 4.61 -2.96 -19.55
CA THR A 443 5.93 -2.56 -20.07
C THR A 443 5.89 -1.20 -20.75
N ARG A 444 4.92 -0.97 -21.63
CA ARG A 444 4.82 0.21 -22.51
C ARG A 444 4.32 1.45 -21.77
N ASN A 445 3.39 1.31 -20.84
CA ASN A 445 2.78 2.44 -20.14
C ASN A 445 3.51 2.81 -18.84
N GLY A 446 4.65 2.17 -18.53
CA GLY A 446 5.44 2.50 -17.34
C GLY A 446 4.72 2.24 -16.03
N LYS A 447 3.86 1.20 -15.98
CA LYS A 447 3.15 0.80 -14.77
C LYS A 447 4.10 0.37 -13.64
N ALA A 448 3.57 0.11 -12.46
CA ALA A 448 4.29 -0.14 -11.23
C ALA A 448 5.46 -1.12 -11.37
N VAL A 449 5.22 -2.30 -11.95
CA VAL A 449 6.24 -3.35 -12.12
C VAL A 449 7.40 -2.89 -13.00
N ALA A 450 7.10 -2.28 -14.15
CA ALA A 450 8.12 -1.79 -15.07
C ALA A 450 8.94 -0.62 -14.48
N GLY A 451 8.30 0.31 -13.78
CA GLY A 451 8.96 1.42 -13.09
C GLY A 451 9.95 0.94 -12.03
N ILE A 452 9.53 -0.03 -11.20
CA ILE A 452 10.38 -0.66 -10.19
C ILE A 452 11.56 -1.38 -10.83
N LEU A 453 11.31 -2.16 -11.89
CA LEU A 453 12.36 -2.91 -12.59
C LEU A 453 13.40 -1.96 -13.21
N LYS A 454 12.97 -0.87 -13.88
CA LYS A 454 13.86 0.18 -14.40
C LYS A 454 14.74 0.79 -13.29
N ALA A 455 14.15 1.10 -12.13
CA ALA A 455 14.89 1.65 -11.00
C ALA A 455 15.93 0.66 -10.43
N CYS A 456 15.68 -0.64 -10.52
CA CYS A 456 16.58 -1.71 -10.06
C CYS A 456 17.68 -2.03 -11.08
N CYS A 457 17.38 -1.97 -12.39
CA CYS A 457 18.28 -2.33 -13.48
C CYS A 457 19.62 -1.56 -13.39
N GLY A 458 19.57 -0.23 -13.22
CA GLY A 458 20.77 0.60 -13.11
C GLY A 458 21.66 0.32 -11.88
N LYS A 459 21.20 -0.57 -10.97
CA LYS A 459 21.93 -0.98 -9.77
C LYS A 459 22.28 -2.47 -9.75
N GLY A 460 21.91 -3.21 -10.80
CA GLY A 460 22.13 -4.66 -10.90
C GLY A 460 21.37 -5.48 -9.84
N ILE A 461 20.24 -4.96 -9.31
CA ILE A 461 19.44 -5.63 -8.30
C ILE A 461 18.40 -6.51 -8.99
N PRO A 462 18.38 -7.84 -8.73
CA PRO A 462 17.38 -8.73 -9.30
C PRO A 462 15.97 -8.42 -8.76
N VAL A 463 14.95 -8.62 -9.61
CA VAL A 463 13.55 -8.38 -9.26
C VAL A 463 12.75 -9.68 -9.42
N ALA A 464 12.08 -10.12 -8.38
CA ALA A 464 11.09 -11.18 -8.46
C ALA A 464 9.70 -10.55 -8.63
N ILE A 465 8.98 -10.98 -9.65
CA ILE A 465 7.64 -10.49 -10.00
C ILE A 465 6.64 -11.60 -9.66
N ILE A 466 5.67 -11.29 -8.78
CA ILE A 466 4.53 -12.16 -8.52
C ILE A 466 3.30 -11.59 -9.20
N THR A 467 2.59 -12.39 -10.00
CA THR A 467 1.45 -11.90 -10.79
C THR A 467 0.29 -12.88 -10.81
N GLY A 468 -0.93 -12.37 -10.84
CA GLY A 468 -2.12 -13.20 -10.93
C GLY A 468 -2.12 -14.04 -12.19
N SER A 469 -1.91 -13.41 -13.34
CA SER A 469 -1.86 -14.07 -14.66
C SER A 469 -0.90 -13.34 -15.59
N LEU A 470 -0.51 -14.03 -16.67
CA LEU A 470 0.24 -13.46 -17.78
C LEU A 470 -0.72 -13.13 -18.93
N GLY A 471 -0.57 -11.95 -19.49
CA GLY A 471 -1.22 -11.52 -20.72
C GLY A 471 -0.28 -11.61 -21.92
N GLU A 472 -0.71 -11.03 -23.05
CA GLU A 472 0.08 -11.02 -24.28
C GLU A 472 1.41 -10.25 -24.09
N ASN A 473 2.48 -10.85 -24.60
CA ASN A 473 3.84 -10.27 -24.57
C ASN A 473 4.32 -9.88 -23.17
N ALA A 474 3.92 -10.61 -22.13
CA ALA A 474 4.38 -10.40 -20.76
C ALA A 474 5.89 -10.55 -20.64
N GLU A 475 6.52 -11.33 -21.53
CA GLU A 475 7.97 -11.55 -21.60
C GLU A 475 8.77 -10.31 -22.00
N GLU A 476 8.17 -9.28 -22.61
CA GLU A 476 8.83 -7.99 -22.88
C GLU A 476 9.43 -7.37 -21.61
N ILE A 477 8.96 -7.77 -20.42
CA ILE A 477 9.48 -7.29 -19.13
C ILE A 477 10.96 -7.68 -18.92
N TYR A 478 11.42 -8.79 -19.51
CA TYR A 478 12.80 -9.24 -19.39
C TYR A 478 13.80 -8.32 -20.13
N ASP A 479 13.32 -7.57 -21.12
CA ASP A 479 14.15 -6.60 -21.85
C ASP A 479 14.51 -5.38 -21.01
N ILE A 480 13.77 -5.13 -19.93
CA ILE A 480 14.01 -4.01 -19.02
C ILE A 480 15.13 -4.32 -18.02
N GLY A 481 15.25 -5.58 -17.56
CA GLY A 481 16.23 -5.90 -16.56
C GLY A 481 16.18 -7.35 -16.04
N ASN A 482 16.99 -7.64 -15.02
CA ASN A 482 17.08 -8.97 -14.43
C ASN A 482 15.82 -9.27 -13.59
N ALA A 483 14.88 -9.95 -14.18
CA ALA A 483 13.59 -10.30 -13.57
C ALA A 483 13.32 -11.81 -13.61
N GLY A 484 12.53 -12.29 -12.63
CA GLY A 484 11.93 -13.62 -12.63
C GLY A 484 10.46 -13.52 -12.28
N ILE A 485 9.61 -14.23 -13.02
CA ILE A 485 8.15 -14.17 -12.87
C ILE A 485 7.63 -15.44 -12.17
N MET A 486 6.70 -15.25 -11.22
CA MET A 486 5.94 -16.29 -10.56
C MET A 486 4.44 -15.98 -10.69
N THR A 487 3.67 -16.90 -11.27
CA THR A 487 2.21 -16.76 -11.36
C THR A 487 1.51 -17.34 -10.12
N LEU A 488 0.36 -16.73 -9.75
CA LEU A 488 -0.51 -17.25 -8.70
C LEU A 488 -1.20 -18.54 -9.16
N ILE A 489 -1.72 -18.53 -10.39
CA ILE A 489 -2.45 -19.66 -10.96
C ILE A 489 -1.52 -20.86 -11.10
N ASN A 490 -1.88 -21.96 -10.46
CA ASN A 490 -1.08 -23.19 -10.37
C ASN A 490 -1.76 -24.42 -11.02
N ALA A 491 -3.00 -24.26 -11.51
CA ALA A 491 -3.77 -25.26 -12.23
C ALA A 491 -4.77 -24.55 -13.16
N PRO A 492 -5.34 -25.23 -14.17
CA PRO A 492 -6.44 -24.66 -14.94
C PRO A 492 -7.61 -24.28 -14.02
N MET A 493 -8.05 -23.03 -14.09
CA MET A 493 -9.17 -22.49 -13.32
C MET A 493 -9.75 -21.27 -14.01
N THR A 494 -10.98 -20.92 -13.69
CA THR A 494 -11.64 -19.69 -14.18
C THR A 494 -11.12 -18.45 -13.44
N GLY A 495 -11.38 -17.27 -13.99
CA GLY A 495 -11.03 -16.00 -13.33
C GLY A 495 -11.71 -15.83 -11.97
N ASP A 496 -12.98 -16.22 -11.87
CA ASP A 496 -13.76 -16.11 -10.63
C ASP A 496 -13.22 -17.05 -9.55
N GLU A 497 -12.89 -18.29 -9.90
CA GLU A 497 -12.22 -19.24 -8.98
C GLU A 497 -10.86 -18.69 -8.51
N ALA A 498 -10.08 -18.10 -9.42
CA ALA A 498 -8.79 -17.51 -9.08
C ALA A 498 -8.94 -16.31 -8.11
N ILE A 499 -9.99 -15.50 -8.27
CA ILE A 499 -10.27 -14.37 -7.38
C ILE A 499 -10.74 -14.86 -6.00
N GLN A 500 -11.64 -15.85 -5.95
CA GLN A 500 -12.12 -16.44 -4.69
C GLN A 500 -10.98 -17.07 -3.87
N ASP A 501 -10.07 -17.76 -4.54
CA ASP A 501 -8.93 -18.46 -3.94
C ASP A 501 -7.65 -17.60 -3.88
N ALA A 502 -7.72 -16.32 -4.21
CA ALA A 502 -6.55 -15.47 -4.44
C ALA A 502 -5.56 -15.47 -3.27
N VAL A 503 -6.06 -15.44 -2.05
CA VAL A 503 -5.24 -15.45 -0.82
C VAL A 503 -4.40 -16.72 -0.73
N ARG A 504 -5.01 -17.89 -0.88
CA ARG A 504 -4.33 -19.19 -0.84
C ARG A 504 -3.32 -19.32 -1.99
N LEU A 505 -3.73 -18.96 -3.20
CA LEU A 505 -2.87 -18.98 -4.39
C LEU A 505 -1.65 -18.05 -4.24
N PHE A 506 -1.85 -16.88 -3.63
CA PHE A 506 -0.77 -15.93 -3.36
C PHE A 506 0.25 -16.50 -2.35
N ASP A 507 -0.21 -17.09 -1.25
CA ASP A 507 0.66 -17.69 -0.24
C ASP A 507 1.48 -18.84 -0.84
N ASP A 508 0.84 -19.71 -1.63
CA ASP A 508 1.50 -20.83 -2.32
C ASP A 508 2.54 -20.34 -3.33
N ALA A 509 2.21 -19.30 -4.11
CA ALA A 509 3.12 -18.72 -5.10
C ALA A 509 4.31 -18.02 -4.42
N ALA A 510 4.07 -17.27 -3.36
CA ALA A 510 5.12 -16.62 -2.58
C ALA A 510 6.07 -17.64 -1.95
N ASP A 511 5.55 -18.76 -1.39
CA ASP A 511 6.39 -19.82 -0.86
C ASP A 511 7.24 -20.48 -1.95
N ARG A 512 6.65 -20.84 -3.10
CA ARG A 512 7.37 -21.41 -4.24
C ARG A 512 8.46 -20.47 -4.74
N MET A 513 8.16 -19.18 -4.89
CA MET A 513 9.10 -18.15 -5.35
C MET A 513 10.32 -18.06 -4.41
N PHE A 514 10.11 -17.86 -3.11
CA PHE A 514 11.23 -17.77 -2.17
C PHE A 514 11.99 -19.08 -2.00
N ARG A 515 11.33 -20.23 -2.17
CA ARG A 515 11.98 -21.55 -2.20
C ARG A 515 12.94 -21.67 -3.37
N LEU A 516 12.51 -21.26 -4.59
CA LEU A 516 13.37 -21.25 -5.78
C LEU A 516 14.56 -20.28 -5.64
N ILE A 517 14.32 -19.07 -5.13
CA ILE A 517 15.38 -18.08 -4.87
C ILE A 517 16.42 -18.63 -3.88
N ARG A 518 15.95 -19.34 -2.83
CA ARG A 518 16.86 -19.99 -1.88
C ARG A 518 17.66 -21.12 -2.53
N MET A 519 17.02 -21.94 -3.37
CA MET A 519 17.70 -23.01 -4.12
C MET A 519 18.79 -22.44 -5.04
N GLY A 520 18.49 -21.38 -5.82
CA GLY A 520 19.47 -20.73 -6.70
C GLY A 520 20.72 -20.25 -5.93
N ARG A 521 20.53 -19.64 -4.77
CA ARG A 521 21.62 -19.25 -3.88
C ARG A 521 22.45 -20.43 -3.35
N ASP A 522 21.83 -21.57 -3.09
CA ASP A 522 22.53 -22.75 -2.61
C ASP A 522 23.28 -23.44 -3.76
N VAL A 523 22.77 -23.42 -4.99
CA VAL A 523 23.44 -23.89 -6.23
C VAL A 523 24.72 -23.09 -6.50
N GLU A 524 24.68 -21.76 -6.39
CA GLU A 524 25.86 -20.90 -6.55
C GLU A 524 26.99 -21.27 -5.59
N LYS A 525 26.66 -21.62 -4.34
CA LYS A 525 27.63 -22.07 -3.34
C LYS A 525 28.27 -23.43 -3.69
N ILE A 526 27.56 -24.30 -4.39
CA ILE A 526 28.02 -25.63 -4.79
C ILE A 526 28.83 -25.54 -6.10
N GLY A 527 28.40 -24.68 -7.03
CA GLY A 527 28.89 -24.60 -8.40
C GLY A 527 30.19 -23.83 -8.60
N ALA A 528 30.79 -23.23 -7.58
CA ALA A 528 32.14 -22.64 -7.69
C ALA A 528 33.18 -23.75 -7.49
N PRO A 529 33.75 -24.35 -8.55
CA PRO A 529 34.87 -25.28 -8.40
C PRO A 529 36.01 -24.51 -7.72
N LYS A 530 36.48 -25.01 -6.58
CA LYS A 530 37.73 -24.54 -5.98
C LYS A 530 38.83 -24.83 -6.98
N LEU A 531 39.23 -23.85 -7.76
CA LEU A 531 40.47 -23.95 -8.51
C LEU A 531 41.60 -24.17 -7.51
N PRO A 532 42.40 -25.25 -7.67
CA PRO A 532 43.51 -25.50 -6.77
C PRO A 532 44.51 -24.33 -6.91
N GLY A 533 44.69 -23.53 -5.87
CA GLY A 533 45.78 -22.55 -5.80
C GLY A 533 45.39 -21.08 -5.54
N GLN A 534 44.13 -20.69 -5.47
CA GLN A 534 43.77 -19.32 -5.06
C GLN A 534 43.69 -19.19 -3.54
N ARG A 535 44.80 -18.77 -2.91
CA ARG A 535 44.80 -18.19 -1.56
C ARG A 535 44.09 -16.83 -1.65
N ARG A 536 43.09 -16.62 -0.80
CA ARG A 536 42.45 -15.32 -0.61
C ARG A 536 43.53 -14.28 -0.27
N ARG A 537 43.66 -13.27 -1.10
CA ARG A 537 44.27 -12.00 -0.72
C ARG A 537 43.26 -11.12 -0.01
#